data_6306aec6ce349918434abf8102cd385e
#
_entry.id   6306aec6ce349918434abf8102cd385e
#
_cell.length_a   1.000
_cell.length_b   1.000
_cell.length_c   1.000
_cell.angle_alpha   90.00
_cell.angle_beta   90.00
_cell.angle_gamma   90.00
#
_symmetry.space_group_name_H-M   'P 1'
#
loop_
_entity.id
_entity.type
_entity.pdbx_description
1 polymer ?
#
loop_
_entity_poly.entity_id
_entity_poly.type
_entity_poly.pdbx_seq_one_letter_code
_entity_poly.pdbx_strand_id
1 'polypeptide(L)'
;IIKDILKLNINYILHEDYGHYSYTEHYSLGDIFIYTSADEEKGVLLELKGRGCRQFESYLLAQQRSWYDFLMDALVDGGVMKRIDLAINDHTGILDIPELAEKCRKREYIGKSRSYKFYQSGELIKHREDDREYMGRTLYLGSLKSDVYFCIYEKDYEQYVKLGTPLEEADIINRFEIRLRNERAYYAVRDLLTYYDAEQTAFSIINQYVRFVDEEPDKRKNDWKLNDRWAWFIGDNRQSLKLTTKPEPYTLDRTLRCLLYTSDAADEGLG
;
A
#
# COMPACT_ATOMS: atom_id res chain seq x y z
N ILE A 1 -22.38 -6.82 3.71
CA ILE A 1 -21.08 -6.12 3.51
C ILE A 1 -21.29 -4.62 3.36
N ILE A 2 -22.07 -4.12 2.36
CA ILE A 2 -22.20 -2.69 2.07
C ILE A 2 -22.75 -1.92 3.29
N LYS A 3 -23.87 -2.34 3.85
CA LYS A 3 -24.51 -1.68 5.02
C LYS A 3 -23.74 -1.95 6.32
N ASP A 4 -23.35 -3.21 6.56
CA ASP A 4 -22.87 -3.63 7.88
C ASP A 4 -21.37 -3.41 8.07
N ILE A 5 -20.56 -3.69 7.04
CA ILE A 5 -19.09 -3.60 7.10
C ILE A 5 -18.59 -2.26 6.61
N LEU A 6 -19.01 -1.84 5.40
CA LEU A 6 -18.58 -0.57 4.82
C LEU A 6 -19.37 0.62 5.39
N LYS A 7 -20.58 0.38 5.90
CA LYS A 7 -21.52 1.38 6.40
C LYS A 7 -21.80 2.47 5.35
N LEU A 8 -22.05 2.03 4.12
CA LEU A 8 -22.35 2.89 2.97
C LEU A 8 -23.80 2.72 2.54
N ASN A 9 -24.39 3.81 2.02
CA ASN A 9 -25.75 3.79 1.49
C ASN A 9 -25.77 3.09 0.13
N ILE A 10 -26.54 2.00 0.03
CA ILE A 10 -26.65 1.17 -1.17
C ILE A 10 -27.22 1.93 -2.38
N ASN A 11 -28.03 2.97 -2.15
CA ASN A 11 -28.70 3.73 -3.22
C ASN A 11 -27.70 4.49 -4.12
N TYR A 12 -26.47 4.68 -3.68
CA TYR A 12 -25.43 5.40 -4.44
C TYR A 12 -24.43 4.47 -5.10
N ILE A 13 -24.65 3.16 -5.01
CA ILE A 13 -23.75 2.15 -5.56
C ILE A 13 -24.19 1.79 -6.96
N LEU A 14 -23.26 1.85 -7.90
CA LEU A 14 -23.47 1.45 -9.28
C LEU A 14 -23.33 -0.07 -9.39
N HIS A 15 -24.19 -0.70 -10.19
CA HIS A 15 -24.11 -2.12 -10.54
C HIS A 15 -23.73 -2.26 -12.01
N GLU A 16 -22.80 -3.18 -12.29
CA GLU A 16 -22.34 -3.52 -13.64
C GLU A 16 -22.33 -5.03 -13.85
N ASP A 17 -22.88 -5.49 -14.97
CA ASP A 17 -23.04 -6.90 -15.35
C ASP A 17 -21.72 -7.53 -15.88
N TYR A 18 -20.57 -7.06 -15.40
CA TYR A 18 -19.26 -7.65 -15.65
C TYR A 18 -18.37 -7.56 -14.41
N GLY A 19 -17.40 -8.46 -14.30
CA GLY A 19 -16.53 -8.52 -13.14
C GLY A 19 -15.09 -8.86 -13.50
N HIS A 20 -14.24 -8.88 -12.47
CA HIS A 20 -12.85 -9.33 -12.56
C HIS A 20 -12.61 -10.56 -11.66
N TYR A 21 -11.45 -11.17 -11.76
CA TYR A 21 -11.06 -12.32 -10.92
C TYR A 21 -12.03 -13.51 -11.01
N SER A 22 -12.63 -13.72 -12.20
CA SER A 22 -13.67 -14.72 -12.46
C SER A 22 -15.01 -14.46 -11.72
N TYR A 23 -15.24 -13.28 -11.16
CA TYR A 23 -16.57 -12.82 -10.76
C TYR A 23 -17.32 -12.30 -11.99
N THR A 24 -18.65 -12.42 -11.99
CA THR A 24 -19.49 -12.10 -13.15
C THR A 24 -20.02 -10.67 -13.15
N GLU A 25 -20.08 -10.06 -12.00
CA GLU A 25 -20.63 -8.72 -11.80
C GLU A 25 -19.87 -7.97 -10.69
N HIS A 26 -20.05 -6.68 -10.65
CA HIS A 26 -19.51 -5.87 -9.54
C HIS A 26 -20.41 -4.71 -9.19
N TYR A 27 -20.29 -4.28 -7.95
CA TYR A 27 -20.86 -3.06 -7.41
C TYR A 27 -19.73 -2.09 -7.14
N SER A 28 -19.92 -0.81 -7.45
CA SER A 28 -18.88 0.21 -7.27
C SER A 28 -19.41 1.52 -6.70
N LEU A 29 -18.56 2.15 -5.89
CA LEU A 29 -18.71 3.54 -5.45
C LEU A 29 -17.39 4.26 -5.67
N GLY A 30 -17.25 4.94 -6.80
CA GLY A 30 -15.96 5.50 -7.21
C GLY A 30 -14.90 4.43 -7.41
N ASP A 31 -13.82 4.47 -6.60
CA ASP A 31 -12.71 3.51 -6.66
C ASP A 31 -12.84 2.34 -5.62
N ILE A 32 -14.02 2.17 -5.02
CA ILE A 32 -14.36 1.03 -4.14
C ILE A 32 -15.10 0.00 -4.97
N PHE A 33 -14.61 -1.25 -5.03
CA PHE A 33 -15.19 -2.31 -5.83
C PHE A 33 -15.58 -3.53 -4.99
N ILE A 34 -16.77 -4.07 -5.24
CA ILE A 34 -17.32 -5.25 -4.61
C ILE A 34 -17.74 -6.21 -5.71
N TYR A 35 -17.02 -7.31 -5.86
CA TYR A 35 -17.26 -8.30 -6.89
C TYR A 35 -18.13 -9.44 -6.34
N THR A 36 -19.11 -9.85 -7.12
CA THR A 36 -20.01 -10.97 -6.83
C THR A 36 -20.19 -11.88 -8.04
N SER A 37 -20.76 -13.04 -7.83
CA SER A 37 -21.18 -13.97 -8.86
C SER A 37 -22.40 -14.79 -8.41
N ALA A 38 -23.08 -15.42 -9.36
CA ALA A 38 -24.18 -16.34 -9.07
C ALA A 38 -23.71 -17.60 -8.30
N ASP A 39 -22.42 -17.88 -8.25
CA ASP A 39 -21.81 -18.96 -7.45
C ASP A 39 -21.64 -18.48 -6.02
N GLU A 40 -22.57 -18.87 -5.14
CA GLU A 40 -22.57 -18.49 -3.73
C GLU A 40 -21.35 -19.00 -2.95
N GLU A 41 -20.75 -20.15 -3.33
CA GLU A 41 -19.57 -20.70 -2.68
C GLU A 41 -18.34 -19.80 -2.86
N LYS A 42 -18.32 -19.00 -3.92
CA LYS A 42 -17.26 -18.07 -4.21
C LYS A 42 -17.23 -16.86 -3.25
N GLY A 43 -18.36 -16.54 -2.65
CA GLY A 43 -18.53 -15.40 -1.77
C GLY A 43 -18.38 -14.05 -2.49
N VAL A 44 -18.04 -13.04 -1.73
CA VAL A 44 -17.93 -11.64 -2.19
C VAL A 44 -16.49 -11.15 -2.00
N LEU A 45 -15.93 -10.47 -3.01
CA LEU A 45 -14.60 -9.86 -2.94
C LEU A 45 -14.71 -8.34 -2.85
N LEU A 46 -14.28 -7.77 -1.73
CA LEU A 46 -14.05 -6.34 -1.60
C LEU A 46 -12.63 -6.00 -2.05
N GLU A 47 -12.49 -5.03 -2.94
CA GLU A 47 -11.21 -4.54 -3.41
C GLU A 47 -11.08 -3.03 -3.25
N LEU A 48 -10.06 -2.63 -2.49
CA LEU A 48 -9.64 -1.25 -2.28
C LEU A 48 -8.19 -1.10 -2.77
N LYS A 49 -7.97 -0.34 -3.83
CA LYS A 49 -6.65 -0.08 -4.40
C LYS A 49 -6.35 1.42 -4.39
N GLY A 50 -5.11 1.79 -4.08
CA GLY A 50 -4.61 3.15 -4.26
C GLY A 50 -5.62 4.25 -3.90
N ARG A 51 -6.32 4.80 -4.92
CA ARG A 51 -7.36 5.83 -4.71
C ARG A 51 -8.55 5.31 -3.93
N GLY A 52 -8.94 4.05 -4.13
CA GLY A 52 -10.02 3.42 -3.37
C GLY A 52 -9.73 3.33 -1.88
N CYS A 53 -8.48 3.05 -1.48
CA CYS A 53 -8.08 3.11 -0.07
C CYS A 53 -8.25 4.53 0.50
N ARG A 54 -7.82 5.56 -0.23
CA ARG A 54 -7.96 6.95 0.23
C ARG A 54 -9.41 7.40 0.29
N GLN A 55 -10.20 7.01 -0.71
CA GLN A 55 -11.63 7.29 -0.73
C GLN A 55 -12.32 6.62 0.47
N PHE A 56 -12.03 5.35 0.74
CA PHE A 56 -12.62 4.64 1.86
C PHE A 56 -12.14 5.19 3.21
N GLU A 57 -10.89 5.61 3.32
CA GLU A 57 -10.39 6.29 4.52
C GLU A 57 -11.18 7.55 4.86
N SER A 58 -11.62 8.33 3.86
CA SER A 58 -12.46 9.50 4.12
C SER A 58 -13.85 9.12 4.63
N TYR A 59 -14.41 8.00 4.18
CA TYR A 59 -15.67 7.48 4.75
C TYR A 59 -15.46 7.00 6.19
N LEU A 60 -14.36 6.29 6.48
CA LEU A 60 -14.04 5.89 7.84
C LEU A 60 -13.93 7.11 8.78
N LEU A 61 -13.24 8.16 8.35
CA LEU A 61 -13.12 9.40 9.12
C LEU A 61 -14.48 10.05 9.37
N ALA A 62 -15.32 10.14 8.35
CA ALA A 62 -16.67 10.69 8.47
C ALA A 62 -17.56 9.85 9.41
N GLN A 63 -17.36 8.53 9.45
CA GLN A 63 -18.03 7.58 10.35
C GLN A 63 -17.38 7.53 11.75
N GLN A 64 -16.34 8.30 12.02
CA GLN A 64 -15.54 8.26 13.26
C GLN A 64 -14.97 6.85 13.53
N ARG A 65 -14.57 6.15 12.48
CA ARG A 65 -13.96 4.82 12.50
C ARG A 65 -12.53 4.87 11.99
N SER A 66 -11.73 3.95 12.46
CA SER A 66 -10.37 3.70 11.99
C SER A 66 -10.32 2.52 11.00
N TRP A 67 -9.17 2.35 10.33
CA TRP A 67 -8.87 1.14 9.59
C TRP A 67 -8.91 -0.13 10.47
N TYR A 68 -8.56 -0.01 11.75
CA TYR A 68 -8.60 -1.12 12.70
C TYR A 68 -10.04 -1.57 12.96
N ASP A 69 -10.98 -0.62 13.13
CA ASP A 69 -12.40 -0.94 13.31
C ASP A 69 -12.96 -1.67 12.08
N PHE A 70 -12.65 -1.17 10.88
CA PHE A 70 -13.06 -1.82 9.64
C PHE A 70 -12.48 -3.24 9.50
N LEU A 71 -11.18 -3.42 9.76
CA LEU A 71 -10.53 -4.73 9.68
C LEU A 71 -11.11 -5.71 10.71
N MET A 72 -11.42 -5.23 11.91
CA MET A 72 -12.08 -6.03 12.95
C MET A 72 -13.48 -6.45 12.50
N ASP A 73 -14.31 -5.51 12.05
CA ASP A 73 -15.67 -5.80 11.57
C ASP A 73 -15.62 -6.82 10.41
N ALA A 74 -14.70 -6.67 9.47
CA ALA A 74 -14.54 -7.59 8.36
C ALA A 74 -14.14 -9.02 8.81
N LEU A 75 -13.26 -9.16 9.80
CA LEU A 75 -12.88 -10.47 10.34
C LEU A 75 -13.99 -11.12 11.17
N VAL A 76 -14.72 -10.33 11.94
CA VAL A 76 -15.87 -10.81 12.73
C VAL A 76 -16.99 -11.33 11.81
N ASP A 77 -17.18 -10.71 10.64
CA ASP A 77 -18.12 -11.15 9.60
C ASP A 77 -17.61 -12.40 8.81
N GLY A 78 -16.49 -12.97 9.21
CA GLY A 78 -15.88 -14.13 8.55
C GLY A 78 -15.05 -13.80 7.32
N GLY A 79 -14.67 -12.56 7.15
CA GLY A 79 -13.84 -12.09 6.03
C GLY A 79 -12.46 -12.75 5.99
N VAL A 80 -12.02 -13.13 4.80
CA VAL A 80 -10.70 -13.73 4.54
C VAL A 80 -9.78 -12.72 3.89
N MET A 81 -8.67 -12.40 4.55
CA MET A 81 -7.67 -11.45 4.04
C MET A 81 -6.87 -12.08 2.89
N LYS A 82 -7.20 -11.74 1.65
CA LYS A 82 -6.49 -12.24 0.46
C LYS A 82 -5.22 -11.46 0.17
N ARG A 83 -5.22 -10.16 0.48
CA ARG A 83 -4.06 -9.27 0.30
C ARG A 83 -4.17 -8.06 1.21
N ILE A 84 -3.03 -7.66 1.76
CA ILE A 84 -2.85 -6.35 2.38
C ILE A 84 -1.49 -5.79 1.97
N ASP A 85 -1.45 -4.51 1.64
CA ASP A 85 -0.23 -3.79 1.32
C ASP A 85 0.01 -2.74 2.41
N LEU A 86 1.16 -2.81 3.07
CA LEU A 86 1.62 -1.79 4.03
C LEU A 86 2.67 -0.93 3.35
N ALA A 87 2.58 0.37 3.49
CA ALA A 87 3.48 1.31 2.84
C ALA A 87 4.17 2.23 3.84
N ILE A 88 5.49 2.36 3.71
CA ILE A 88 6.32 3.32 4.44
C ILE A 88 6.77 4.39 3.45
N ASN A 89 6.52 5.64 3.79
CA ASN A 89 6.96 6.78 2.99
C ASN A 89 8.30 7.30 3.49
N ASP A 90 9.24 7.46 2.58
CA ASP A 90 10.51 8.10 2.83
C ASP A 90 10.45 9.54 2.30
N HIS A 91 10.49 10.49 3.24
CA HIS A 91 10.45 11.94 2.96
C HIS A 91 11.86 12.56 2.85
N THR A 92 12.90 11.78 3.10
CA THR A 92 14.28 12.27 3.21
C THR A 92 15.21 11.75 2.10
N GLY A 93 14.74 10.77 1.31
CA GLY A 93 15.57 10.11 0.29
C GLY A 93 16.60 9.15 0.90
N ILE A 94 16.37 8.67 2.13
CA ILE A 94 17.28 7.72 2.78
C ILE A 94 17.32 6.37 2.05
N LEU A 95 16.22 5.97 1.41
CA LEU A 95 16.13 4.78 0.57
C LEU A 95 16.74 5.09 -0.81
N ASP A 96 18.06 5.03 -0.95
CA ASP A 96 18.74 5.15 -2.23
C ASP A 96 18.52 3.90 -3.07
N ILE A 97 17.53 3.94 -3.96
CA ILE A 97 17.10 2.76 -4.74
C ILE A 97 18.20 2.23 -5.66
N PRO A 98 18.99 3.06 -6.35
CA PRO A 98 20.20 2.61 -7.07
C PRO A 98 21.21 1.87 -6.17
N GLU A 99 21.50 2.41 -4.99
CA GLU A 99 22.42 1.76 -4.04
C GLU A 99 21.86 0.40 -3.59
N LEU A 100 20.58 0.31 -3.23
CA LEU A 100 19.93 -0.94 -2.85
C LEU A 100 19.94 -1.98 -3.98
N ALA A 101 19.76 -1.54 -5.24
CA ALA A 101 19.85 -2.41 -6.40
C ALA A 101 21.28 -2.93 -6.62
N GLU A 102 22.28 -2.07 -6.44
CA GLU A 102 23.69 -2.45 -6.50
C GLU A 102 24.07 -3.45 -5.40
N LYS A 103 23.55 -3.27 -4.18
CA LYS A 103 23.70 -4.24 -3.08
C LYS A 103 23.06 -5.59 -3.43
N CYS A 104 21.92 -5.62 -4.07
CA CYS A 104 21.33 -6.86 -4.58
C CYS A 104 22.25 -7.53 -5.62
N ARG A 105 22.85 -6.76 -6.54
CA ARG A 105 23.78 -7.26 -7.56
C ARG A 105 25.05 -7.85 -6.93
N LYS A 106 25.61 -7.18 -5.94
CA LYS A 106 26.78 -7.64 -5.16
C LYS A 106 26.45 -8.75 -4.16
N ARG A 107 25.19 -9.11 -4.02
CA ARG A 107 24.71 -10.05 -2.99
C ARG A 107 24.93 -9.55 -1.55
N GLU A 108 25.03 -8.27 -1.33
CA GLU A 108 25.08 -7.60 -0.03
C GLU A 108 23.66 -7.48 0.56
N TYR A 109 22.94 -8.58 0.53
CA TYR A 109 21.57 -8.74 0.97
C TYR A 109 21.44 -10.04 1.77
N ILE A 110 20.79 -9.96 2.94
CA ILE A 110 20.41 -11.10 3.77
C ILE A 110 18.90 -11.08 3.93
N GLY A 111 18.23 -12.14 3.53
CA GLY A 111 16.78 -12.19 3.61
C GLY A 111 16.18 -13.42 2.97
N LYS A 112 14.83 -13.45 2.94
CA LYS A 112 14.06 -14.61 2.44
C LYS A 112 13.73 -14.54 0.95
N SER A 113 13.91 -13.38 0.30
CA SER A 113 13.67 -13.22 -1.14
C SER A 113 14.80 -13.89 -1.95
N ARG A 114 14.43 -14.73 -2.92
CA ARG A 114 15.40 -15.45 -3.77
C ARG A 114 15.79 -14.69 -5.03
N SER A 115 15.04 -13.66 -5.38
CA SER A 115 15.25 -12.89 -6.60
C SER A 115 14.93 -11.42 -6.36
N TYR A 116 15.53 -10.58 -7.19
CA TYR A 116 15.17 -9.17 -7.29
C TYR A 116 14.98 -8.78 -8.75
N LYS A 117 14.28 -7.68 -8.99
CA LYS A 117 14.19 -7.02 -10.29
C LYS A 117 14.38 -5.52 -10.08
N PHE A 118 15.15 -4.92 -10.96
CA PHE A 118 15.36 -3.48 -10.97
C PHE A 118 14.92 -2.92 -12.31
N TYR A 119 14.10 -1.89 -12.27
CA TYR A 119 13.62 -1.18 -13.44
C TYR A 119 13.97 0.30 -13.33
N GLN A 120 14.37 0.87 -14.46
CA GLN A 120 14.51 2.29 -14.65
C GLN A 120 13.75 2.65 -15.91
N SER A 121 12.92 3.67 -15.84
CA SER A 121 12.11 4.15 -16.94
C SER A 121 12.64 5.49 -17.46
N GLY A 122 12.46 5.74 -18.75
CA GLY A 122 12.80 7.01 -19.40
C GLY A 122 11.92 7.24 -20.62
N GLU A 123 11.80 8.49 -21.06
CA GLU A 123 11.12 8.89 -22.29
C GLU A 123 12.06 8.84 -23.50
N LEU A 124 11.56 8.35 -24.63
CA LEU A 124 12.29 8.36 -25.91
C LEU A 124 12.01 9.63 -26.74
N ILE A 125 10.91 10.31 -26.46
CA ILE A 125 10.45 11.48 -27.21
C ILE A 125 10.24 12.63 -26.23
N LYS A 126 10.89 13.78 -26.50
CA LYS A 126 10.69 15.00 -25.73
C LYS A 126 9.32 15.61 -26.08
N HIS A 127 8.35 15.47 -25.18
CA HIS A 127 7.01 16.07 -25.32
C HIS A 127 6.81 17.32 -24.45
N ARG A 128 7.78 17.66 -23.59
CA ARG A 128 7.68 18.75 -22.62
C ARG A 128 8.89 19.67 -22.72
N GLU A 129 8.73 20.91 -22.30
CA GLU A 129 9.81 21.89 -22.16
C GLU A 129 10.88 21.46 -21.13
N ASP A 130 10.59 20.44 -20.35
CA ASP A 130 11.49 19.86 -19.34
C ASP A 130 12.35 18.75 -19.99
N ASP A 131 13.67 18.94 -19.99
CA ASP A 131 14.68 18.05 -20.58
C ASP A 131 14.86 16.71 -19.81
N ARG A 132 13.96 16.38 -18.87
CA ARG A 132 14.08 15.17 -18.03
C ARG A 132 13.65 13.93 -18.81
N GLU A 133 14.64 13.18 -19.29
CA GLU A 133 14.41 11.85 -19.90
C GLU A 133 14.05 10.77 -18.86
N TYR A 134 14.25 11.06 -17.59
CA TYR A 134 14.16 10.10 -16.50
C TYR A 134 12.77 10.07 -15.85
N MET A 135 12.18 8.86 -15.72
CA MET A 135 10.81 8.64 -15.24
C MET A 135 10.70 7.78 -13.97
N GLY A 136 11.81 7.58 -13.28
CA GLY A 136 11.83 6.88 -11.99
C GLY A 136 12.39 5.45 -12.03
N ARG A 137 12.70 4.95 -10.83
CA ARG A 137 13.25 3.62 -10.58
C ARG A 137 12.37 2.83 -9.63
N THR A 138 12.41 1.50 -9.82
CA THR A 138 11.70 0.57 -8.94
C THR A 138 12.56 -0.67 -8.71
N LEU A 139 12.76 -1.01 -7.45
CA LEU A 139 13.40 -2.25 -7.01
C LEU A 139 12.34 -3.18 -6.42
N TYR A 140 12.27 -4.39 -6.93
CA TYR A 140 11.43 -5.45 -6.41
C TYR A 140 12.28 -6.51 -5.72
N LEU A 141 11.85 -6.96 -4.52
CA LEU A 141 12.46 -8.08 -3.82
C LEU A 141 11.44 -9.22 -3.70
N GLY A 142 11.77 -10.38 -4.24
CA GLY A 142 10.87 -11.54 -4.31
C GLY A 142 10.13 -11.65 -5.63
N SER A 143 9.09 -12.48 -5.66
CA SER A 143 8.26 -12.77 -6.82
C SER A 143 6.83 -12.28 -6.61
N LEU A 144 6.18 -11.78 -7.68
CA LEU A 144 4.75 -11.42 -7.68
C LEU A 144 3.83 -12.59 -7.27
N LYS A 145 4.30 -13.84 -7.40
CA LYS A 145 3.56 -15.05 -7.00
C LYS A 145 3.78 -15.42 -5.52
N SER A 146 4.73 -14.77 -4.84
CA SER A 146 5.02 -15.03 -3.42
C SER A 146 3.98 -14.39 -2.52
N ASP A 147 3.74 -15.01 -1.35
CA ASP A 147 2.88 -14.44 -0.32
C ASP A 147 3.51 -13.21 0.35
N VAL A 148 4.80 -13.01 0.23
CA VAL A 148 5.54 -11.82 0.66
C VAL A 148 6.37 -11.29 -0.49
N TYR A 149 6.18 -10.00 -0.78
CA TYR A 149 6.82 -9.33 -1.89
C TYR A 149 7.02 -7.85 -1.56
N PHE A 150 8.18 -7.31 -1.89
CA PHE A 150 8.49 -5.92 -1.60
C PHE A 150 8.68 -5.13 -2.89
N CYS A 151 8.22 -3.88 -2.86
CA CYS A 151 8.35 -2.93 -3.94
C CYS A 151 8.87 -1.61 -3.36
N ILE A 152 10.07 -1.19 -3.79
CA ILE A 152 10.70 0.06 -3.36
C ILE A 152 10.81 0.93 -4.60
N TYR A 153 10.25 2.14 -4.58
CA TYR A 153 10.23 2.98 -5.77
C TYR A 153 10.25 4.47 -5.46
N GLU A 154 10.72 5.23 -6.44
CA GLU A 154 10.73 6.71 -6.40
C GLU A 154 9.29 7.22 -6.56
N LYS A 155 8.72 7.66 -5.44
CA LYS A 155 7.31 8.08 -5.35
C LYS A 155 7.07 9.46 -5.93
N ASP A 156 8.03 10.35 -5.82
CA ASP A 156 8.05 11.66 -6.44
C ASP A 156 7.93 11.56 -7.98
N TYR A 157 8.74 10.71 -8.60
CA TYR A 157 8.66 10.45 -10.04
C TYR A 157 7.34 9.76 -10.44
N GLU A 158 6.83 8.85 -9.63
CA GLU A 158 5.50 8.28 -9.88
C GLU A 158 4.41 9.37 -9.90
N GLN A 159 4.45 10.31 -8.96
CA GLN A 159 3.51 11.42 -8.89
C GLN A 159 3.70 12.40 -10.05
N TYR A 160 4.95 12.70 -10.40
CA TYR A 160 5.28 13.53 -11.56
C TYR A 160 4.71 12.93 -12.85
N VAL A 161 4.95 11.64 -13.11
CA VAL A 161 4.51 10.97 -14.34
C VAL A 161 2.99 10.83 -14.40
N LYS A 162 2.33 10.47 -13.29
CA LYS A 162 0.89 10.16 -13.27
C LYS A 162 0.01 11.39 -13.08
N LEU A 163 0.48 12.36 -12.31
CA LEU A 163 -0.33 13.50 -11.86
C LEU A 163 0.20 14.84 -12.34
N GLY A 164 1.42 14.88 -12.89
CA GLY A 164 2.11 16.12 -13.26
C GLY A 164 2.60 16.93 -12.06
N THR A 165 2.67 16.34 -10.86
CA THR A 165 3.18 17.02 -9.66
C THR A 165 4.66 17.35 -9.83
N PRO A 166 5.09 18.62 -9.72
CA PRO A 166 6.50 18.97 -9.79
C PRO A 166 7.31 18.22 -8.73
N LEU A 167 8.55 17.80 -9.05
CA LEU A 167 9.37 17.01 -8.12
C LEU A 167 9.72 17.78 -6.84
N GLU A 168 9.90 19.09 -6.95
CA GLU A 168 10.15 20.02 -5.85
C GLU A 168 8.96 20.18 -4.88
N GLU A 169 7.75 19.86 -5.34
CA GLU A 169 6.52 19.88 -4.52
C GLU A 169 6.19 18.51 -3.91
N ALA A 170 6.94 17.47 -4.29
CA ALA A 170 6.70 16.11 -3.80
C ALA A 170 7.13 15.98 -2.34
N ASP A 171 6.19 15.72 -1.44
CA ASP A 171 6.44 15.50 0.00
C ASP A 171 7.08 14.10 0.26
N ILE A 172 6.88 13.15 -0.64
CA ILE A 172 7.38 11.78 -0.53
C ILE A 172 8.36 11.52 -1.66
N ILE A 173 9.61 11.27 -1.32
CA ILE A 173 10.67 10.97 -2.28
C ILE A 173 10.59 9.50 -2.70
N ASN A 174 10.65 8.58 -1.73
CA ASN A 174 10.57 7.15 -2.01
C ASN A 174 9.44 6.48 -1.23
N ARG A 175 9.04 5.29 -1.67
CA ARG A 175 8.10 4.45 -0.94
C ARG A 175 8.59 3.01 -0.89
N PHE A 176 8.48 2.43 0.30
CA PHE A 176 8.68 1.01 0.54
C PHE A 176 7.32 0.33 0.77
N GLU A 177 6.89 -0.53 -0.14
CA GLU A 177 5.65 -1.30 -0.01
C GLU A 177 5.93 -2.75 0.35
N ILE A 178 5.24 -3.22 1.38
CA ILE A 178 5.22 -4.62 1.83
C ILE A 178 3.91 -5.20 1.31
N ARG A 179 3.97 -6.13 0.36
CA ARG A 179 2.79 -6.76 -0.23
C ARG A 179 2.63 -8.16 0.30
N LEU A 180 1.57 -8.38 1.06
CA LEU A 180 1.29 -9.63 1.77
C LEU A 180 0.03 -10.27 1.20
N ARG A 181 0.06 -11.61 1.06
CA ARG A 181 -1.06 -12.39 0.53
C ARG A 181 -1.40 -13.56 1.43
N ASN A 182 -2.63 -14.04 1.29
CA ASN A 182 -3.14 -15.24 1.94
C ASN A 182 -2.86 -15.24 3.45
N GLU A 183 -2.26 -16.29 3.95
CA GLU A 183 -1.89 -16.43 5.38
C GLU A 183 -1.04 -15.27 5.91
N ARG A 184 -0.13 -14.74 5.07
CA ARG A 184 0.72 -13.60 5.47
C ARG A 184 -0.09 -12.32 5.63
N ALA A 185 -1.10 -12.11 4.80
CA ALA A 185 -2.03 -11.00 4.95
C ALA A 185 -2.84 -11.14 6.25
N TYR A 186 -3.35 -12.34 6.55
CA TYR A 186 -4.07 -12.61 7.79
C TYR A 186 -3.22 -12.34 9.03
N TYR A 187 -1.97 -12.85 9.06
CA TYR A 187 -1.07 -12.61 10.21
C TYR A 187 -0.74 -11.13 10.40
N ALA A 188 -0.52 -10.40 9.31
CA ALA A 188 -0.28 -8.95 9.40
C ALA A 188 -1.51 -8.20 9.94
N VAL A 189 -2.72 -8.55 9.50
CA VAL A 189 -3.95 -7.95 10.03
C VAL A 189 -4.13 -8.31 11.51
N ARG A 190 -3.86 -9.55 11.90
CA ARG A 190 -3.89 -9.95 13.31
C ARG A 190 -2.91 -9.12 14.16
N ASP A 191 -1.69 -8.90 13.68
CA ASP A 191 -0.70 -8.07 14.38
C ASP A 191 -1.17 -6.61 14.48
N LEU A 192 -1.69 -6.04 13.38
CA LEU A 192 -2.29 -4.70 13.37
C LEU A 192 -3.39 -4.55 14.42
N LEU A 193 -4.27 -5.54 14.53
CA LEU A 193 -5.37 -5.55 15.50
C LEU A 193 -4.94 -5.88 16.93
N THR A 194 -3.78 -6.50 17.11
CA THR A 194 -3.22 -6.82 18.42
C THR A 194 -2.50 -5.62 19.02
N TYR A 195 -1.71 -4.93 18.22
CA TYR A 195 -0.82 -3.86 18.71
C TYR A 195 -1.37 -2.46 18.43
N TYR A 196 -2.31 -2.31 17.50
CA TYR A 196 -2.80 -1.01 17.01
C TYR A 196 -1.67 -0.06 16.58
N ASP A 197 -0.58 -0.66 16.07
CA ASP A 197 0.64 0.04 15.63
C ASP A 197 1.08 -0.50 14.27
N ALA A 198 0.72 0.23 13.22
CA ALA A 198 1.05 -0.13 11.85
C ALA A 198 2.56 0.03 11.57
N GLU A 199 3.22 0.96 12.25
CA GLU A 199 4.65 1.17 12.13
C GLU A 199 5.43 -0.02 12.69
N GLN A 200 5.12 -0.43 13.91
CA GLN A 200 5.71 -1.60 14.54
C GLN A 200 5.50 -2.86 13.69
N THR A 201 4.29 -3.09 13.19
CA THR A 201 3.97 -4.24 12.34
C THR A 201 4.80 -4.22 11.06
N ALA A 202 4.86 -3.08 10.35
CA ALA A 202 5.60 -2.95 9.10
C ALA A 202 7.10 -3.18 9.31
N PHE A 203 7.75 -2.53 10.29
CA PHE A 203 9.18 -2.70 10.54
C PHE A 203 9.52 -4.09 11.09
N SER A 204 8.65 -4.72 11.86
CA SER A 204 8.83 -6.11 12.29
C SER A 204 8.89 -7.07 11.10
N ILE A 205 8.03 -6.87 10.10
CA ILE A 205 8.06 -7.65 8.86
C ILE A 205 9.33 -7.35 8.07
N ILE A 206 9.70 -6.09 7.88
CA ILE A 206 10.92 -5.71 7.17
C ILE A 206 12.13 -6.38 7.81
N ASN A 207 12.32 -6.23 9.11
CA ASN A 207 13.46 -6.76 9.83
C ASN A 207 13.57 -8.28 9.75
N GLN A 208 12.46 -9.00 9.63
CA GLN A 208 12.42 -10.45 9.46
C GLN A 208 12.82 -10.90 8.05
N TYR A 209 12.53 -10.09 7.02
CA TYR A 209 12.63 -10.51 5.62
C TYR A 209 13.77 -9.86 4.85
N VAL A 210 14.23 -8.67 5.25
CA VAL A 210 15.15 -7.84 4.46
C VAL A 210 16.23 -7.21 5.33
N ARG A 211 17.50 -7.44 4.98
CA ARG A 211 18.66 -6.76 5.55
C ARG A 211 19.64 -6.44 4.43
N PHE A 212 19.95 -5.17 4.25
CA PHE A 212 21.06 -4.74 3.41
C PHE A 212 22.30 -4.54 4.27
N VAL A 213 23.41 -5.08 3.81
CA VAL A 213 24.68 -5.15 4.56
C VAL A 213 25.83 -4.64 3.71
N ASP A 214 26.93 -4.33 4.36
CA ASP A 214 28.20 -3.99 3.71
C ASP A 214 29.14 -5.18 3.84
N GLU A 215 29.81 -5.57 2.73
CA GLU A 215 30.72 -6.71 2.73
C GLU A 215 31.90 -6.49 3.66
N GLU A 216 32.13 -7.46 4.53
CA GLU A 216 33.32 -7.53 5.41
C GLU A 216 34.04 -8.86 5.10
N PRO A 217 35.14 -8.85 4.31
CA PRO A 217 35.78 -10.06 3.77
C PRO A 217 36.20 -11.08 4.83
N ASP A 218 36.54 -10.59 6.04
CA ASP A 218 37.04 -11.43 7.15
C ASP A 218 35.92 -12.04 8.01
N LYS A 219 34.65 -11.73 7.68
CA LYS A 219 33.48 -12.19 8.43
C LYS A 219 32.56 -13.08 7.60
N ARG A 220 31.79 -13.90 8.28
CA ARG A 220 30.68 -14.60 7.63
C ARG A 220 29.59 -13.59 7.23
N LYS A 221 28.91 -13.82 6.12
CA LYS A 221 27.92 -12.91 5.59
C LYS A 221 26.83 -12.51 6.61
N ASN A 222 26.40 -13.42 7.47
CA ASN A 222 25.40 -13.12 8.50
C ASN A 222 25.90 -12.14 9.58
N ASP A 223 27.22 -11.99 9.70
CA ASP A 223 27.90 -11.13 10.67
C ASP A 223 28.36 -9.81 10.04
N TRP A 224 28.07 -9.59 8.76
CA TRP A 224 28.36 -8.34 8.07
C TRP A 224 27.58 -7.19 8.68
N LYS A 225 28.19 -6.01 8.74
CA LYS A 225 27.57 -4.79 9.24
C LYS A 225 26.37 -4.42 8.40
N LEU A 226 25.30 -3.95 9.03
CA LEU A 226 24.19 -3.31 8.31
C LEU A 226 24.71 -2.09 7.54
N ASN A 227 24.25 -1.90 6.33
CA ASN A 227 24.47 -0.67 5.58
C ASN A 227 23.95 0.51 6.41
N ASP A 228 24.71 1.59 6.50
CA ASP A 228 24.41 2.71 7.39
C ASP A 228 23.08 3.38 7.06
N ARG A 229 22.75 3.56 5.78
CA ARG A 229 21.44 4.12 5.36
C ARG A 229 20.29 3.17 5.70
N TRP A 230 20.49 1.87 5.51
CA TRP A 230 19.52 0.87 5.89
C TRP A 230 19.33 0.77 7.41
N ALA A 231 20.40 0.83 8.18
CA ALA A 231 20.35 0.87 9.63
C ALA A 231 19.58 2.09 10.13
N TRP A 232 19.79 3.24 9.51
CA TRP A 232 19.02 4.46 9.81
C TRP A 232 17.53 4.28 9.48
N PHE A 233 17.22 3.68 8.33
CA PHE A 233 15.84 3.43 7.89
C PHE A 233 15.06 2.54 8.86
N ILE A 234 15.66 1.45 9.36
CA ILE A 234 15.00 0.48 10.24
C ILE A 234 15.21 0.75 11.74
N GLY A 235 16.13 1.66 12.10
CA GLY A 235 16.49 1.96 13.48
C GLY A 235 15.59 2.96 14.18
N ASP A 236 16.11 3.58 15.24
CA ASP A 236 15.37 4.53 16.07
C ASP A 236 14.89 5.78 15.32
N ASN A 237 15.57 6.14 14.22
CA ASN A 237 15.21 7.27 13.38
C ASN A 237 13.97 7.02 12.50
N ARG A 238 13.43 5.81 12.45
CA ARG A 238 12.21 5.45 11.70
C ARG A 238 10.99 6.31 12.07
N GLN A 239 10.98 6.92 13.25
CA GLN A 239 9.91 7.84 13.67
C GLN A 239 9.77 9.06 12.76
N SER A 240 10.82 9.45 12.05
CA SER A 240 10.77 10.50 11.05
C SER A 240 10.09 10.07 9.75
N LEU A 241 9.91 8.76 9.54
CA LEU A 241 9.25 8.18 8.39
C LEU A 241 7.76 8.00 8.72
N LYS A 242 6.90 8.65 7.94
CA LYS A 242 5.45 8.56 8.12
C LYS A 242 4.90 7.37 7.35
N LEU A 243 4.15 6.50 8.04
CA LEU A 243 3.43 5.39 7.40
C LEU A 243 2.22 5.83 6.59
N THR A 244 1.59 6.96 6.98
CA THR A 244 0.41 7.48 6.31
C THR A 244 0.79 8.54 5.29
N THR A 245 0.30 8.39 4.06
CA THR A 245 0.19 9.53 3.15
C THR A 245 -0.80 10.51 3.76
N LYS A 246 -0.48 11.83 3.76
CA LYS A 246 -1.54 12.82 3.92
C LYS A 246 -2.63 12.51 2.90
N PRO A 247 -3.91 12.45 3.29
CA PRO A 247 -4.98 12.33 2.32
C PRO A 247 -4.79 13.42 1.26
N GLU A 248 -4.93 13.07 -0.03
CA GLU A 248 -5.02 14.12 -1.05
C GLU A 248 -6.15 15.05 -0.63
N PRO A 249 -5.94 16.40 -0.72
CA PRO A 249 -7.00 17.32 -0.37
C PRO A 249 -8.24 16.96 -1.21
N TYR A 250 -9.29 16.56 -0.54
CA TYR A 250 -10.57 16.32 -1.17
C TYR A 250 -11.08 17.65 -1.73
N THR A 251 -11.48 17.65 -2.99
CA THR A 251 -12.24 18.77 -3.52
C THR A 251 -13.54 18.90 -2.73
N LEU A 252 -14.05 20.10 -2.58
CA LEU A 252 -15.32 20.37 -1.86
C LEU A 252 -16.44 19.44 -2.32
N ASP A 253 -16.52 19.16 -3.61
CA ASP A 253 -17.49 18.23 -4.22
C ASP A 253 -17.33 16.79 -3.69
N ARG A 254 -16.10 16.28 -3.54
CA ARG A 254 -15.85 14.97 -2.95
C ARG A 254 -16.20 14.93 -1.46
N THR A 255 -15.91 16.00 -0.72
CA THR A 255 -16.25 16.10 0.70
C THR A 255 -17.77 16.13 0.89
N LEU A 256 -18.49 16.90 0.09
CA LEU A 256 -19.94 16.97 0.12
C LEU A 256 -20.60 15.62 -0.22
N ARG A 257 -20.10 14.92 -1.24
CA ARG A 257 -20.56 13.57 -1.56
C ARG A 257 -20.32 12.61 -0.40
N CYS A 258 -19.13 12.65 0.21
CA CYS A 258 -18.80 11.82 1.36
C CYS A 258 -19.78 12.05 2.52
N LEU A 259 -20.06 13.31 2.88
CA LEU A 259 -20.99 13.66 3.95
C LEU A 259 -22.43 13.22 3.64
N LEU A 260 -22.90 13.39 2.41
CA LEU A 260 -24.23 12.94 1.98
C LEU A 260 -24.35 11.41 2.09
N TYR A 261 -23.34 10.64 1.64
CA TYR A 261 -23.38 9.18 1.67
C TYR A 261 -23.31 8.60 3.09
N THR A 262 -22.72 9.31 4.05
CA THR A 262 -22.60 8.83 5.44
C THR A 262 -23.76 9.29 6.32
N SER A 263 -24.33 10.47 6.10
CA SER A 263 -25.47 10.97 6.90
C SER A 263 -26.73 10.14 6.69
N ASP A 264 -27.03 9.77 5.44
CA ASP A 264 -28.21 8.94 5.13
C ASP A 264 -28.11 7.52 5.73
N ALA A 265 -26.90 6.98 5.88
CA ALA A 265 -26.71 5.67 6.51
C ALA A 265 -26.93 5.70 8.04
N ALA A 266 -26.73 6.86 8.69
CA ALA A 266 -26.95 7.02 10.12
C ALA A 266 -28.43 7.22 10.49
N ASP A 267 -29.23 7.83 9.59
CA ASP A 267 -30.65 8.09 9.84
C ASP A 267 -31.54 6.83 9.68
N GLU A 268 -31.13 5.85 8.86
CA GLU A 268 -31.84 4.58 8.73
C GLU A 268 -31.64 3.59 9.90
N GLY A 269 -30.71 3.86 10.82
CA GLY A 269 -30.42 3.03 12.00
C GLY A 269 -31.26 3.34 13.24
N LEU A 270 -32.16 4.33 13.20
CA LEU A 270 -32.98 4.76 14.35
C LEU A 270 -34.50 4.56 14.11
N GLY A 271 -34.90 3.66 13.22
CA GLY A 271 -36.27 3.28 12.97
C GLY A 271 -36.60 1.89 13.46
#